data_aa65e4c6e15c25e0ba412f3d401ff101
#
_entry.id   aa65e4c6e15c25e0ba412f3d401ff101
#
_cell.length_a   1.000
_cell.length_b   1.000
_cell.length_c   1.000
_cell.angle_alpha   90.00
_cell.angle_beta   90.00
_cell.angle_gamma   90.00
#
_symmetry.space_group_name_H-M   'P 1'
#
loop_
_entity.id
_entity.type
_entity.pdbx_description
1 polymer ?
#
loop_
_entity_poly.entity_id
_entity_poly.type
_entity_poly.pdbx_seq_one_letter_code
_entity_poly.pdbx_strand_id
1 'polypeptide(L)'
;MTIESTNDNTPTTPAITHSECYAQVFLGDCLELYKNIEPKSIDLILTDLPYGTTACKWDTIIPFDKLWEMVNYLLKPNGTFITTASQPFTSALVMSNPKMFRYEWIFEKGQGANYVLAKKQPIKNHENILVFYNNLGTYNPIMEDKTSDTKKRAKRNHFTTNIKSEHDILSNRRGDCDNNEFAYPKTVQFFKGERNNQFKKQVFHPTQKPITLFEYLLKTYSNENMTIFDPCMGSGTTGIA
;
A
#
# COMPACT_ATOMS: atom_id res chain seq x y z
N MET A 1 -23.98 18.21 54.92
CA MET A 1 -22.69 18.20 54.23
C MET A 1 -22.86 17.31 53.02
N THR A 2 -23.19 17.93 51.91
CA THR A 2 -23.54 17.26 50.64
C THR A 2 -22.32 17.29 49.76
N ILE A 3 -21.83 16.11 49.33
CA ILE A 3 -20.70 15.95 48.43
C ILE A 3 -21.29 15.85 47.04
N GLU A 4 -21.13 16.89 46.24
CA GLU A 4 -21.38 16.85 44.78
C GLU A 4 -20.19 16.17 44.08
N SER A 5 -20.47 15.06 43.43
CA SER A 5 -19.52 14.38 42.53
C SER A 5 -19.70 14.93 41.11
N THR A 6 -18.78 15.77 40.68
CA THR A 6 -18.67 16.18 39.26
C THR A 6 -17.91 15.11 38.51
N ASN A 7 -18.62 14.30 37.72
CA ASN A 7 -18.06 13.43 36.70
C ASN A 7 -17.81 14.26 35.42
N ASP A 8 -16.62 14.83 35.33
CA ASP A 8 -16.13 15.41 34.06
C ASP A 8 -15.32 14.34 33.30
N ASN A 9 -16.03 13.55 32.48
CA ASN A 9 -15.43 12.64 31.50
C ASN A 9 -15.30 13.34 30.13
N THR A 10 -14.58 14.42 30.06
CA THR A 10 -14.06 14.94 28.79
C THR A 10 -12.75 14.22 28.50
N PRO A 11 -12.60 13.50 27.35
CA PRO A 11 -11.33 12.94 26.97
C PRO A 11 -10.38 14.09 26.62
N THR A 12 -9.46 14.38 27.54
CA THR A 12 -8.35 15.29 27.27
C THR A 12 -7.45 14.67 26.21
N THR A 13 -7.49 15.22 24.99
CA THR A 13 -6.54 14.91 23.93
C THR A 13 -5.14 15.31 24.42
N PRO A 14 -4.19 14.40 24.59
CA PRO A 14 -2.84 14.75 25.00
C PRO A 14 -2.18 15.62 23.92
N ALA A 15 -1.52 16.70 24.34
CA ALA A 15 -0.72 17.54 23.46
C ALA A 15 0.45 16.71 22.90
N ILE A 16 0.54 16.62 21.56
CA ILE A 16 1.59 15.87 20.84
C ILE A 16 2.89 16.66 20.94
N THR A 17 3.87 16.13 21.67
CA THR A 17 5.25 16.60 21.62
C THR A 17 6.00 15.89 20.49
N HIS A 18 6.65 16.65 19.62
CA HIS A 18 7.23 16.26 18.34
C HIS A 18 8.51 15.38 18.45
N SER A 19 8.45 14.14 18.94
CA SER A 19 9.58 13.21 18.78
C SER A 19 9.26 11.72 19.00
N GLU A 20 8.00 11.35 19.22
CA GLU A 20 7.64 9.94 19.41
C GLU A 20 6.71 9.48 18.29
N CYS A 21 7.03 8.32 17.70
CA CYS A 21 6.13 7.63 16.78
C CYS A 21 4.87 7.24 17.57
N TYR A 22 3.74 7.86 17.23
CA TYR A 22 2.51 7.69 17.97
C TYR A 22 1.53 6.85 17.14
N ALA A 23 1.09 5.73 17.68
CA ALA A 23 0.08 4.88 17.06
C ALA A 23 -1.19 4.84 17.91
N GLN A 24 -2.34 5.08 17.28
CA GLN A 24 -3.65 4.88 17.89
C GLN A 24 -4.35 3.70 17.22
N VAL A 25 -4.97 2.85 18.04
CA VAL A 25 -5.75 1.70 17.57
C VAL A 25 -7.18 1.87 18.04
N PHE A 26 -8.13 1.74 17.12
CA PHE A 26 -9.57 1.82 17.39
C PHE A 26 -10.22 0.47 17.13
N LEU A 27 -11.07 0.02 18.06
CA LEU A 27 -11.88 -1.18 17.90
C LEU A 27 -13.29 -0.81 17.46
N GLY A 28 -13.71 -1.24 16.27
CA GLY A 28 -15.05 -1.02 15.74
C GLY A 28 -15.12 -1.07 14.23
N ASP A 29 -16.26 -0.68 13.66
CA ASP A 29 -16.45 -0.59 12.22
C ASP A 29 -15.73 0.65 11.67
N CYS A 30 -14.85 0.46 10.71
CA CYS A 30 -14.11 1.56 10.10
C CYS A 30 -15.01 2.60 9.42
N LEU A 31 -16.18 2.18 8.91
CA LEU A 31 -17.18 3.07 8.29
C LEU A 31 -17.92 3.97 9.29
N GLU A 32 -17.84 3.64 10.56
CA GLU A 32 -18.36 4.47 11.65
C GLU A 32 -17.24 5.32 12.26
N LEU A 33 -16.09 4.68 12.54
CA LEU A 33 -15.00 5.28 13.30
C LEU A 33 -14.23 6.35 12.54
N TYR A 34 -14.13 6.27 11.19
CA TYR A 34 -13.39 7.26 10.42
C TYR A 34 -13.91 8.68 10.60
N LYS A 35 -15.18 8.84 10.95
CA LYS A 35 -15.82 10.16 11.19
C LYS A 35 -15.25 10.88 12.42
N ASN A 36 -14.58 10.15 13.31
CA ASN A 36 -13.89 10.71 14.48
C ASN A 36 -12.49 11.22 14.17
N ILE A 37 -12.01 11.00 12.93
CA ILE A 37 -10.72 11.49 12.45
C ILE A 37 -10.96 12.81 11.71
N GLU A 38 -10.04 13.74 11.89
CA GLU A 38 -10.12 15.05 11.23
C GLU A 38 -10.12 14.89 9.69
N PRO A 39 -11.03 15.56 8.97
CA PRO A 39 -11.08 15.52 7.52
C PRO A 39 -9.76 16.03 6.91
N LYS A 40 -9.33 15.41 5.82
CA LYS A 40 -8.11 15.83 5.10
C LYS A 40 -6.85 15.86 5.96
N SER A 41 -6.76 14.96 6.94
CA SER A 41 -5.62 14.85 7.84
C SER A 41 -4.66 13.69 7.50
N ILE A 42 -5.09 12.75 6.66
CA ILE A 42 -4.33 11.54 6.33
C ILE A 42 -3.49 11.72 5.06
N ASP A 43 -2.19 11.43 5.15
CA ASP A 43 -1.26 11.48 4.03
C ASP A 43 -1.28 10.19 3.21
N LEU A 44 -1.39 9.04 3.87
CA LEU A 44 -1.39 7.74 3.23
C LEU A 44 -2.44 6.82 3.89
N ILE A 45 -3.34 6.27 3.08
CA ILE A 45 -4.13 5.09 3.48
C ILE A 45 -3.45 3.88 2.88
N LEU A 46 -2.96 2.97 3.73
CA LEU A 46 -2.31 1.71 3.34
C LEU A 46 -3.02 0.56 4.05
N THR A 47 -3.64 -0.33 3.30
CA THR A 47 -4.50 -1.37 3.90
C THR A 47 -4.58 -2.65 3.07
N ASP A 48 -5.01 -3.73 3.70
CA ASP A 48 -5.40 -5.00 3.08
C ASP A 48 -6.92 -5.16 3.20
N LEU A 49 -7.66 -4.65 2.21
CA LEU A 49 -9.13 -4.71 2.22
C LEU A 49 -9.64 -6.15 2.18
N PRO A 50 -10.84 -6.44 2.70
CA PRO A 50 -11.49 -7.74 2.48
C PRO A 50 -11.92 -7.88 1.02
N TYR A 51 -11.56 -9.02 0.39
CA TYR A 51 -11.81 -9.27 -1.04
C TYR A 51 -13.11 -10.05 -1.31
N GLY A 52 -13.75 -10.63 -0.27
CA GLY A 52 -14.90 -11.51 -0.42
C GLY A 52 -14.57 -12.84 -1.09
N THR A 53 -13.34 -13.32 -0.97
CA THR A 53 -12.87 -14.53 -1.65
C THR A 53 -12.67 -15.73 -0.72
N THR A 54 -12.83 -15.53 0.58
CA THR A 54 -12.70 -16.58 1.59
C THR A 54 -14.05 -16.89 2.26
N ALA A 55 -14.16 -18.04 2.90
CA ALA A 55 -15.34 -18.41 3.68
C ALA A 55 -15.40 -17.74 5.08
N CYS A 56 -14.49 -16.83 5.36
CA CYS A 56 -14.42 -16.15 6.64
C CYS A 56 -15.52 -15.08 6.75
N LYS A 57 -16.22 -15.02 7.88
CA LYS A 57 -17.30 -14.03 8.11
C LYS A 57 -16.84 -12.57 8.01
N TRP A 58 -15.58 -12.30 8.32
CA TRP A 58 -14.99 -10.97 8.26
C TRP A 58 -14.56 -10.55 6.83
N ASP A 59 -14.48 -11.50 5.88
CA ASP A 59 -14.08 -11.22 4.50
C ASP A 59 -15.30 -10.75 3.68
N THR A 60 -15.93 -9.67 4.14
CA THR A 60 -17.07 -9.04 3.45
C THR A 60 -16.60 -7.77 2.77
N ILE A 61 -16.84 -7.66 1.46
CA ILE A 61 -16.44 -6.50 0.67
C ILE A 61 -17.10 -5.24 1.24
N ILE A 62 -16.32 -4.23 1.53
CA ILE A 62 -16.81 -2.90 1.89
C ILE A 62 -17.50 -2.30 0.67
N PRO A 63 -18.75 -1.81 0.77
CA PRO A 63 -19.42 -1.14 -0.34
C PRO A 63 -18.56 -0.01 -0.92
N PHE A 64 -18.33 -0.01 -2.23
CA PHE A 64 -17.37 0.91 -2.85
C PHE A 64 -17.76 2.37 -2.71
N ASP A 65 -19.05 2.69 -2.71
CA ASP A 65 -19.53 4.03 -2.43
C ASP A 65 -19.10 4.52 -1.04
N LYS A 66 -19.21 3.67 -0.02
CA LYS A 66 -18.79 3.95 1.35
C LYS A 66 -17.27 3.99 1.49
N LEU A 67 -16.57 3.09 0.81
CA LEU A 67 -15.11 3.12 0.76
C LEU A 67 -14.61 4.47 0.21
N TRP A 68 -15.13 4.89 -0.94
CA TRP A 68 -14.69 6.15 -1.56
C TRP A 68 -15.17 7.38 -0.80
N GLU A 69 -16.30 7.32 -0.09
CA GLU A 69 -16.72 8.37 0.85
C GLU A 69 -15.66 8.55 1.95
N MET A 70 -15.26 7.47 2.62
CA MET A 70 -14.23 7.45 3.66
C MET A 70 -12.87 7.93 3.13
N VAL A 71 -12.40 7.38 2.01
CA VAL A 71 -11.12 7.74 1.39
C VAL A 71 -11.09 9.23 1.04
N ASN A 72 -12.15 9.74 0.40
CA ASN A 72 -12.22 11.15 0.03
C ASN A 72 -12.37 12.06 1.25
N TYR A 73 -12.99 11.62 2.33
CA TYR A 73 -13.11 12.38 3.55
C TYR A 73 -11.74 12.55 4.24
N LEU A 74 -10.98 11.47 4.35
CA LEU A 74 -9.75 11.41 5.15
C LEU A 74 -8.52 11.94 4.41
N LEU A 75 -8.35 11.61 3.12
CA LEU A 75 -7.13 11.91 2.39
C LEU A 75 -6.95 13.42 2.17
N LYS A 76 -5.74 13.90 2.45
CA LYS A 76 -5.25 15.20 2.00
C LYS A 76 -5.33 15.31 0.47
N PRO A 77 -5.30 16.53 -0.10
CA PRO A 77 -5.33 16.72 -1.57
C PRO A 77 -4.26 15.94 -2.35
N ASN A 78 -3.07 15.79 -1.74
CA ASN A 78 -1.94 15.02 -2.28
C ASN A 78 -1.76 13.67 -1.56
N GLY A 79 -2.78 13.22 -0.83
CA GLY A 79 -2.75 11.91 -0.15
C GLY A 79 -2.89 10.77 -1.14
N THR A 80 -2.35 9.61 -0.77
CA THR A 80 -2.36 8.40 -1.59
C THR A 80 -3.16 7.29 -0.87
N PHE A 81 -3.98 6.56 -1.63
CA PHE A 81 -4.63 5.34 -1.16
C PHE A 81 -4.01 4.14 -1.85
N ILE A 82 -3.53 3.19 -1.04
CA ILE A 82 -2.89 1.95 -1.50
C ILE A 82 -3.57 0.77 -0.83
N THR A 83 -3.92 -0.22 -1.62
CA THR A 83 -4.49 -1.46 -1.08
C THR A 83 -3.97 -2.66 -1.85
N THR A 84 -3.79 -3.77 -1.14
CA THR A 84 -3.63 -5.07 -1.77
C THR A 84 -4.95 -5.52 -2.37
N ALA A 85 -4.89 -6.33 -3.42
CA ALA A 85 -6.07 -6.82 -4.13
C ALA A 85 -5.80 -8.14 -4.84
N SER A 86 -6.86 -8.83 -5.20
CA SER A 86 -6.83 -10.09 -5.93
C SER A 86 -8.06 -10.18 -6.83
N GLN A 87 -7.92 -10.75 -8.05
CA GLN A 87 -9.06 -10.92 -8.95
C GLN A 87 -10.15 -11.82 -8.33
N PRO A 88 -11.46 -11.50 -8.54
CA PRO A 88 -12.04 -10.43 -9.37
C PRO A 88 -12.15 -9.06 -8.67
N PHE A 89 -11.89 -8.98 -7.36
CA PHE A 89 -11.97 -7.75 -6.55
C PHE A 89 -11.10 -6.62 -7.14
N THR A 90 -9.88 -6.94 -7.63
CA THR A 90 -8.99 -5.98 -8.31
C THR A 90 -9.72 -5.20 -9.40
N SER A 91 -10.34 -5.90 -10.35
CA SER A 91 -11.04 -5.26 -11.46
C SER A 91 -12.24 -4.44 -10.99
N ALA A 92 -13.01 -4.96 -10.03
CA ALA A 92 -14.17 -4.27 -9.48
C ALA A 92 -13.77 -2.96 -8.78
N LEU A 93 -12.71 -2.99 -7.97
CA LEU A 93 -12.22 -1.81 -7.25
C LEU A 93 -11.66 -0.75 -8.22
N VAL A 94 -10.88 -1.13 -9.23
CA VAL A 94 -10.36 -0.20 -10.24
C VAL A 94 -11.51 0.45 -10.99
N MET A 95 -12.51 -0.33 -11.43
CA MET A 95 -13.66 0.19 -12.19
C MET A 95 -14.61 1.03 -11.34
N SER A 96 -14.60 0.87 -10.02
CA SER A 96 -15.40 1.71 -9.13
C SER A 96 -14.90 3.15 -9.04
N ASN A 97 -13.60 3.40 -9.31
CA ASN A 97 -13.04 4.76 -9.35
C ASN A 97 -11.83 4.88 -10.31
N PRO A 98 -12.05 4.75 -11.63
CA PRO A 98 -10.98 4.79 -12.61
C PRO A 98 -10.29 6.17 -12.69
N LYS A 99 -10.94 7.24 -12.19
CA LYS A 99 -10.36 8.58 -12.18
C LYS A 99 -9.22 8.73 -11.17
N MET A 100 -9.31 8.06 -10.03
CA MET A 100 -8.26 8.06 -9.01
C MET A 100 -7.20 6.99 -9.27
N PHE A 101 -7.54 5.89 -9.94
CA PHE A 101 -6.59 4.82 -10.26
C PHE A 101 -5.41 5.35 -11.09
N ARG A 102 -4.19 4.95 -10.71
CA ARG A 102 -2.97 5.39 -11.40
C ARG A 102 -2.20 4.24 -12.00
N TYR A 103 -1.83 3.27 -11.18
CA TYR A 103 -1.07 2.08 -11.58
C TYR A 103 -1.18 1.01 -10.53
N GLU A 104 -0.64 -0.15 -10.87
CA GLU A 104 -0.53 -1.27 -9.94
C GLU A 104 0.92 -1.74 -9.83
N TRP A 105 1.21 -2.36 -8.68
CA TRP A 105 2.36 -3.23 -8.51
C TRP A 105 1.87 -4.67 -8.43
N ILE A 106 2.73 -5.59 -8.82
CA ILE A 106 2.51 -7.02 -8.65
C ILE A 106 3.40 -7.49 -7.50
N PHE A 107 2.76 -7.89 -6.43
CA PHE A 107 3.41 -8.59 -5.33
C PHE A 107 3.57 -10.06 -5.70
N GLU A 108 4.77 -10.47 -6.09
CA GLU A 108 5.10 -11.86 -6.35
C GLU A 108 5.42 -12.56 -5.03
N LYS A 109 4.73 -13.68 -4.80
CA LYS A 109 4.88 -14.52 -3.61
C LYS A 109 5.89 -15.64 -3.90
N GLY A 110 6.72 -15.98 -2.93
CA GLY A 110 7.64 -17.11 -3.07
C GLY A 110 6.96 -18.48 -3.19
N GLN A 111 5.67 -18.55 -2.85
CA GLN A 111 4.84 -19.75 -3.00
C GLN A 111 3.48 -19.37 -3.59
N GLY A 112 3.02 -20.22 -4.49
CA GLY A 112 1.69 -20.09 -5.06
C GLY A 112 0.60 -20.58 -4.11
N ALA A 113 -0.64 -20.27 -4.45
CA ALA A 113 -1.86 -20.78 -3.84
C ALA A 113 -2.62 -21.66 -4.84
N ASN A 114 -3.69 -22.31 -4.37
CA ASN A 114 -4.59 -23.11 -5.21
C ASN A 114 -3.97 -24.39 -5.81
N TYR A 115 -3.06 -25.04 -5.11
CA TYR A 115 -2.45 -26.30 -5.55
C TYR A 115 -3.46 -27.39 -5.91
N VAL A 116 -4.62 -27.43 -5.27
CA VAL A 116 -5.72 -28.36 -5.57
C VAL A 116 -6.20 -28.22 -7.01
N LEU A 117 -6.08 -27.04 -7.58
CA LEU A 117 -6.50 -26.71 -8.95
C LEU A 117 -5.34 -26.78 -9.97
N ALA A 118 -4.14 -27.19 -9.57
CA ALA A 118 -2.94 -27.14 -10.41
C ALA A 118 -3.05 -27.94 -11.74
N LYS A 119 -3.93 -28.95 -11.78
CA LYS A 119 -4.23 -29.72 -13.02
C LYS A 119 -5.21 -29.00 -13.95
N LYS A 120 -5.89 -27.94 -13.51
CA LYS A 120 -6.95 -27.24 -14.27
C LYS A 120 -6.59 -25.81 -14.62
N GLN A 121 -5.70 -25.18 -13.85
CA GLN A 121 -5.30 -23.78 -14.03
C GLN A 121 -3.90 -23.54 -13.44
N PRO A 122 -3.20 -22.48 -13.87
CA PRO A 122 -1.92 -22.10 -13.28
C PRO A 122 -2.03 -21.83 -11.78
N ILE A 123 -0.97 -22.15 -11.05
CA ILE A 123 -0.84 -21.83 -9.63
C ILE A 123 -0.69 -20.32 -9.48
N LYS A 124 -1.56 -19.71 -8.68
CA LYS A 124 -1.54 -18.27 -8.43
C LYS A 124 -0.44 -17.93 -7.44
N ASN A 125 0.56 -17.15 -7.89
CA ASN A 125 1.72 -16.77 -7.08
C ASN A 125 1.86 -15.26 -6.86
N HIS A 126 0.83 -14.48 -7.18
CA HIS A 126 0.88 -13.02 -7.03
C HIS A 126 -0.41 -12.43 -6.48
N GLU A 127 -0.30 -11.20 -5.99
CA GLU A 127 -1.40 -10.29 -5.70
C GLU A 127 -1.11 -8.92 -6.33
N ASN A 128 -2.16 -8.14 -6.59
CA ASN A 128 -2.04 -6.78 -7.05
C ASN A 128 -1.91 -5.84 -5.84
N ILE A 129 -1.21 -4.73 -6.03
CA ILE A 129 -1.21 -3.59 -5.11
C ILE A 129 -1.64 -2.39 -5.93
N LEU A 130 -2.80 -1.85 -5.62
CA LEU A 130 -3.42 -0.79 -6.39
C LEU A 130 -3.11 0.56 -5.76
N VAL A 131 -2.74 1.52 -6.59
CA VAL A 131 -2.37 2.88 -6.19
C VAL A 131 -3.37 3.88 -6.75
N PHE A 132 -3.97 4.65 -5.86
CA PHE A 132 -4.99 5.66 -6.18
C PHE A 132 -4.59 7.02 -5.58
N TYR A 133 -4.70 8.08 -6.36
CA TYR A 133 -4.59 9.46 -5.88
C TYR A 133 -5.25 10.44 -6.87
N ASN A 134 -5.65 11.61 -6.38
CA ASN A 134 -6.10 12.70 -7.25
C ASN A 134 -4.89 13.47 -7.80
N ASN A 135 -4.07 14.00 -6.92
CA ASN A 135 -2.81 14.67 -7.24
C ASN A 135 -1.64 13.79 -6.83
N LEU A 136 -0.52 13.90 -7.54
CA LEU A 136 0.70 13.19 -7.18
C LEU A 136 1.15 13.58 -5.77
N GLY A 137 1.22 12.60 -4.90
CA GLY A 137 1.72 12.70 -3.54
C GLY A 137 3.20 12.33 -3.43
N THR A 138 3.57 11.84 -2.25
CA THR A 138 4.91 11.34 -1.97
C THR A 138 5.19 10.08 -2.79
N TYR A 139 6.32 10.07 -3.49
CA TYR A 139 6.86 8.90 -4.16
C TYR A 139 8.39 8.91 -4.06
N ASN A 140 8.92 8.01 -3.25
CA ASN A 140 10.35 7.83 -3.03
C ASN A 140 10.77 6.50 -3.70
N PRO A 141 11.25 6.49 -4.95
CA PRO A 141 11.62 5.25 -5.60
C PRO A 141 12.79 4.58 -4.88
N ILE A 142 12.60 3.35 -4.43
CA ILE A 142 13.68 2.55 -3.85
C ILE A 142 14.47 1.95 -5.01
N MET A 143 15.67 2.50 -5.22
CA MET A 143 16.51 2.14 -6.36
C MET A 143 17.05 0.72 -6.22
N GLU A 144 17.07 -0.02 -7.33
CA GLU A 144 17.54 -1.40 -7.42
C GLU A 144 18.94 -1.48 -8.08
N ASP A 145 19.77 -2.43 -7.67
CA ASP A 145 21.03 -2.70 -8.37
C ASP A 145 20.74 -3.18 -9.80
N LYS A 146 21.44 -2.59 -10.77
CA LYS A 146 21.37 -3.06 -12.16
C LYS A 146 21.97 -4.44 -12.27
N THR A 147 21.20 -5.38 -12.80
CA THR A 147 21.71 -6.69 -13.19
C THR A 147 22.77 -6.57 -14.29
N SER A 148 23.64 -7.58 -14.44
CA SER A 148 24.70 -7.61 -15.47
C SER A 148 24.14 -7.37 -16.89
N ASP A 149 22.94 -7.87 -17.19
CA ASP A 149 22.27 -7.69 -18.47
C ASP A 149 21.76 -6.27 -18.69
N THR A 150 21.27 -5.63 -17.64
CA THR A 150 20.84 -4.23 -17.68
C THR A 150 22.04 -3.30 -17.87
N LYS A 151 23.17 -3.59 -17.22
CA LYS A 151 24.45 -2.88 -17.40
C LYS A 151 24.98 -2.99 -18.85
N LYS A 152 24.86 -4.17 -19.47
CA LYS A 152 25.23 -4.39 -20.89
C LYS A 152 24.34 -3.63 -21.86
N ARG A 153 23.01 -3.59 -21.61
CA ARG A 153 22.06 -2.81 -22.44
C ARG A 153 22.30 -1.32 -22.35
N ALA A 154 22.58 -0.78 -21.16
CA ALA A 154 22.90 0.63 -21.00
C ALA A 154 24.13 1.04 -21.80
N LYS A 155 25.20 0.22 -21.83
CA LYS A 155 26.39 0.46 -22.67
C LYS A 155 26.12 0.42 -24.16
N ARG A 156 25.18 -0.42 -24.64
CA ARG A 156 24.79 -0.50 -26.07
C ARG A 156 23.97 0.70 -26.54
N ASN A 157 23.12 1.26 -25.70
CA ASN A 157 22.27 2.39 -26.06
C ASN A 157 23.03 3.73 -26.17
N HIS A 158 24.28 3.79 -25.73
CA HIS A 158 25.12 4.97 -25.92
C HIS A 158 25.66 5.10 -27.37
N PHE A 159 25.45 4.09 -28.23
CA PHE A 159 26.01 4.02 -29.59
C PHE A 159 25.02 4.21 -30.73
N THR A 160 23.74 4.40 -30.50
CA THR A 160 22.74 4.58 -31.57
C THR A 160 21.75 5.66 -31.17
N THR A 161 21.68 6.78 -31.80
CA THR A 161 20.97 7.17 -33.00
C THR A 161 20.83 8.67 -33.06
N ASN A 162 21.38 9.27 -34.10
CA ASN A 162 20.97 10.58 -34.63
C ASN A 162 19.71 10.46 -35.49
N ILE A 163 18.65 9.83 -35.00
CA ILE A 163 17.34 9.84 -35.66
C ILE A 163 16.41 10.66 -34.77
N LYS A 164 16.25 11.91 -35.15
CA LYS A 164 15.23 12.82 -34.61
C LYS A 164 13.86 12.35 -35.11
N SER A 165 13.09 11.64 -34.29
CA SER A 165 11.67 11.45 -34.52
C SER A 165 10.88 12.44 -33.66
N GLU A 166 9.72 12.89 -34.15
CA GLU A 166 8.83 13.83 -33.43
C GLU A 166 8.36 13.33 -32.07
N HIS A 167 8.59 12.03 -31.75
CA HIS A 167 8.36 11.45 -30.44
C HIS A 167 9.46 11.73 -29.40
N ASP A 168 10.57 12.36 -29.78
CA ASP A 168 11.71 12.65 -28.87
C ASP A 168 11.44 13.79 -27.87
N ILE A 169 10.31 14.46 -27.94
CA ILE A 169 9.94 15.54 -26.98
C ILE A 169 9.73 14.98 -25.56
N LEU A 170 9.39 13.70 -25.44
CA LEU A 170 9.26 13.03 -24.12
C LEU A 170 10.57 12.40 -23.62
N SER A 171 11.55 12.19 -24.48
CA SER A 171 12.84 11.59 -24.12
C SER A 171 13.86 12.56 -23.50
N ASN A 172 13.67 13.87 -23.67
CA ASN A 172 14.56 14.91 -23.13
C ASN A 172 14.37 15.20 -21.62
N ARG A 173 13.46 14.51 -20.95
CA ARG A 173 13.36 14.52 -19.49
C ARG A 173 13.98 13.26 -18.88
N ARG A 174 15.15 12.85 -19.34
CA ARG A 174 16.02 12.00 -18.55
C ARG A 174 16.57 12.90 -17.44
N GLY A 175 15.87 12.91 -16.30
CA GLY A 175 16.44 13.41 -15.06
C GLY A 175 17.80 12.73 -14.88
N ASP A 176 18.77 13.47 -14.40
CA ASP A 176 20.15 13.08 -14.15
C ASP A 176 20.24 11.80 -13.30
N CYS A 177 20.04 10.63 -13.94
CA CYS A 177 20.47 9.36 -13.40
C CYS A 177 21.93 9.14 -13.80
N ASP A 178 22.81 9.98 -13.29
CA ASP A 178 24.25 9.85 -13.50
C ASP A 178 24.89 8.64 -12.78
N ASN A 179 24.07 7.85 -12.06
CA ASN A 179 24.52 6.63 -11.41
C ASN A 179 24.23 5.43 -12.32
N ASN A 180 25.21 5.03 -13.12
CA ASN A 180 25.18 3.85 -13.98
C ASN A 180 24.98 2.49 -13.26
N GLU A 181 24.89 2.51 -11.92
CA GLU A 181 24.80 1.29 -11.10
C GLU A 181 23.38 0.92 -10.68
N PHE A 182 22.50 1.91 -10.50
CA PHE A 182 21.13 1.72 -10.02
C PHE A 182 20.08 1.87 -11.13
N ALA A 183 18.95 1.23 -10.93
CA ALA A 183 17.75 1.30 -11.78
C ALA A 183 16.52 1.64 -10.95
N TYR A 184 15.55 2.32 -11.57
CA TYR A 184 14.24 2.50 -10.95
C TYR A 184 13.53 1.16 -10.72
N PRO A 185 12.73 1.03 -9.65
CA PRO A 185 12.00 -0.18 -9.34
C PRO A 185 11.02 -0.54 -10.46
N LYS A 186 10.84 -1.84 -10.68
CA LYS A 186 9.86 -2.37 -11.62
C LYS A 186 8.54 -2.63 -10.90
N THR A 187 7.46 -2.72 -11.66
CA THR A 187 6.13 -2.98 -11.11
C THR A 187 5.97 -4.38 -10.49
N VAL A 188 6.81 -5.34 -10.85
CA VAL A 188 6.81 -6.69 -10.26
C VAL A 188 7.88 -6.75 -9.20
N GLN A 189 7.46 -6.92 -7.93
CA GLN A 189 8.32 -6.97 -6.77
C GLN A 189 8.13 -8.29 -6.03
N PHE A 190 9.25 -8.93 -5.69
CA PHE A 190 9.25 -10.18 -4.95
C PHE A 190 9.42 -9.93 -3.45
N PHE A 191 8.45 -10.42 -2.67
CA PHE A 191 8.54 -10.45 -1.21
C PHE A 191 8.30 -11.86 -0.71
N LYS A 192 9.23 -12.36 0.09
CA LYS A 192 9.07 -13.66 0.70
C LYS A 192 7.97 -13.61 1.76
N GLY A 193 6.89 -14.37 1.55
CA GLY A 193 5.82 -14.51 2.53
C GLY A 193 6.36 -15.03 3.88
N GLU A 194 5.81 -14.52 4.96
CA GLU A 194 6.09 -15.07 6.29
C GLU A 194 5.47 -16.47 6.36
N ARG A 195 6.32 -17.49 6.48
CA ARG A 195 5.85 -18.87 6.68
C ARG A 195 5.64 -19.12 8.15
N ASN A 196 4.58 -19.83 8.44
CA ASN A 196 4.42 -20.56 9.69
C ASN A 196 5.51 -21.64 9.72
N ASN A 197 6.74 -21.27 10.05
CA ASN A 197 7.75 -22.25 10.43
C ASN A 197 7.33 -22.77 11.77
N GLN A 198 6.87 -24.04 11.85
CA GLN A 198 6.42 -24.73 13.06
C GLN A 198 7.38 -24.57 14.25
N PHE A 199 8.54 -24.00 14.05
CA PHE A 199 9.60 -23.86 15.04
C PHE A 199 10.06 -22.42 15.36
N LYS A 200 9.64 -21.35 14.62
CA LYS A 200 10.27 -20.03 14.84
C LYS A 200 9.45 -18.75 14.64
N LYS A 201 8.24 -18.75 14.07
CA LYS A 201 7.44 -17.51 13.96
C LYS A 201 5.94 -17.82 14.12
N GLN A 202 5.33 -17.18 15.08
CA GLN A 202 3.89 -17.23 15.29
C GLN A 202 3.23 -16.33 14.24
N VAL A 203 2.44 -16.92 13.34
CA VAL A 203 1.58 -16.16 12.44
C VAL A 203 0.29 -15.84 13.19
N PHE A 204 0.02 -14.57 13.41
CA PHE A 204 -1.13 -14.11 14.18
C PHE A 204 -2.44 -14.12 13.38
N HIS A 205 -2.34 -14.11 12.03
CA HIS A 205 -3.50 -14.13 11.16
C HIS A 205 -3.24 -14.98 9.90
N PRO A 206 -4.19 -15.82 9.46
CA PRO A 206 -3.97 -16.74 8.31
C PRO A 206 -3.67 -16.03 6.97
N THR A 207 -4.12 -14.78 6.81
CA THR A 207 -3.90 -13.98 5.60
C THR A 207 -2.93 -12.81 5.82
N GLN A 208 -2.13 -12.88 6.90
CA GLN A 208 -1.15 -11.83 7.22
C GLN A 208 -0.21 -11.56 6.03
N LYS A 209 -0.10 -10.29 5.67
CA LYS A 209 0.84 -9.86 4.64
C LYS A 209 2.27 -9.77 5.19
N PRO A 210 3.31 -9.93 4.35
CA PRO A 210 4.69 -9.75 4.78
C PRO A 210 4.94 -8.32 5.30
N ILE A 211 5.57 -8.21 6.45
CA ILE A 211 5.97 -6.90 7.01
C ILE A 211 6.87 -6.17 6.03
N THR A 212 7.81 -6.89 5.41
CA THR A 212 8.76 -6.31 4.42
C THR A 212 8.07 -5.68 3.21
N LEU A 213 6.90 -6.18 2.79
CA LEU A 213 6.09 -5.57 1.74
C LEU A 213 5.55 -4.21 2.21
N PHE A 214 4.98 -4.17 3.43
CA PHE A 214 4.41 -2.94 3.96
C PHE A 214 5.49 -1.90 4.27
N GLU A 215 6.64 -2.30 4.80
CA GLU A 215 7.82 -1.42 4.94
C GLU A 215 8.26 -0.81 3.60
N TYR A 216 8.30 -1.61 2.53
CA TYR A 216 8.63 -1.14 1.20
C TYR A 216 7.63 -0.08 0.71
N LEU A 217 6.33 -0.34 0.89
CA LEU A 217 5.27 0.60 0.49
C LEU A 217 5.30 1.87 1.34
N LEU A 218 5.50 1.76 2.65
CA LEU A 218 5.64 2.91 3.54
C LEU A 218 6.83 3.79 3.14
N LYS A 219 8.01 3.22 2.94
CA LYS A 219 9.21 3.94 2.49
C LYS A 219 9.02 4.60 1.13
N THR A 220 8.23 3.98 0.24
CA THR A 220 7.97 4.51 -1.09
C THR A 220 6.95 5.67 -1.07
N TYR A 221 5.92 5.60 -0.24
CA TYR A 221 4.77 6.51 -0.34
C TYR A 221 4.58 7.42 0.88
N SER A 222 5.50 7.39 1.84
CA SER A 222 5.48 8.30 2.97
C SER A 222 6.87 8.83 3.32
N ASN A 223 6.89 9.89 4.10
CA ASN A 223 8.06 10.48 4.76
C ASN A 223 7.81 10.48 6.27
N GLU A 224 8.86 10.79 7.03
CA GLU A 224 8.74 11.02 8.47
C GLU A 224 7.67 12.08 8.79
N ASN A 225 6.97 11.90 9.89
CA ASN A 225 5.88 12.76 10.38
C ASN A 225 4.61 12.80 9.51
N MET A 226 4.47 11.92 8.53
CA MET A 226 3.20 11.73 7.80
C MET A 226 2.24 10.86 8.59
N THR A 227 0.95 11.19 8.50
CA THR A 227 -0.12 10.43 9.14
C THR A 227 -0.59 9.32 8.21
N ILE A 228 -0.52 8.08 8.72
CA ILE A 228 -0.91 6.87 7.99
C ILE A 228 -2.15 6.26 8.62
N PHE A 229 -3.08 5.81 7.81
CA PHE A 229 -4.31 5.18 8.26
C PHE A 229 -4.51 3.79 7.62
N ASP A 230 -4.85 2.81 8.45
CA ASP A 230 -5.24 1.47 8.02
C ASP A 230 -6.64 1.13 8.56
N PRO A 231 -7.69 1.20 7.72
CA PRO A 231 -9.05 0.87 8.15
C PRO A 231 -9.29 -0.61 8.42
N CYS A 232 -8.42 -1.51 7.95
CA CYS A 232 -8.58 -2.96 8.05
C CYS A 232 -7.30 -3.62 8.57
N MET A 233 -6.77 -3.13 9.68
CA MET A 233 -5.41 -3.44 10.17
C MET A 233 -5.13 -4.94 10.44
N GLY A 234 -6.16 -5.77 10.62
CA GLY A 234 -6.01 -7.20 10.89
C GLY A 234 -5.05 -7.48 12.05
N SER A 235 -3.89 -8.08 11.75
CA SER A 235 -2.82 -8.36 12.73
C SER A 235 -1.90 -7.17 13.03
N GLY A 236 -2.21 -5.97 12.54
CA GLY A 236 -1.42 -4.77 12.76
C GLY A 236 -0.15 -4.67 11.92
N THR A 237 -0.09 -5.33 10.77
CA THR A 237 1.11 -5.35 9.90
C THR A 237 1.55 -3.94 9.52
N THR A 238 0.62 -3.05 9.18
CA THR A 238 0.89 -1.65 8.83
C THR A 238 1.54 -0.87 10.00
N GLY A 239 1.06 -1.11 11.22
CA GLY A 239 1.57 -0.43 12.42
C GLY A 239 2.91 -0.98 12.93
N ILE A 240 3.33 -2.18 12.47
CA ILE A 240 4.61 -2.80 12.82
C ILE A 240 5.68 -2.44 11.78
N ALA A 241 5.28 -2.24 10.54
CA ALA A 241 6.17 -1.88 9.43
C ALA A 241 6.62 -0.43 9.49
#